data_004df0c8720efd464c271ed8f482f9c7
#
_entry.id   004df0c8720efd464c271ed8f482f9c7
#
_cell.length_a   1.000
_cell.length_b   1.000
_cell.length_c   1.000
_cell.angle_alpha   90.00
_cell.angle_beta   90.00
_cell.angle_gamma   90.00
#
_symmetry.space_group_name_H-M   'P 1'
#
loop_
_entity.id
_entity.type
_entity.pdbx_description
1 polymer ?
#
loop_
_entity_poly.entity_id
_entity_poly.type
_entity_poly.pdbx_seq_one_letter_code
_entity_poly.pdbx_strand_id
1 'polypeptide(L)'
;MKATLNGESKDITRSTNSFDLDGLHLTVTGTVAEGSAPVTFSSSGDVDDLVTKISDFVDEYNKLIEKANQYTSEMPYGLDAESGTNTKYGPLTEAQKKEMTDDEIEKWTEKAKQGLLQNDNTLNSILSDMRGAVLGKIESAGLSLSDIGISTTADVLSGGQLAVDKTKLKSALQSDPDRVSALFTNTDGVSAKIKQVIEKNIGAFGNSGALISVAGKDNMTGADDSQLSRQI
;
A
#
# COMPACT_ATOMS: atom_id res chain seq x y z
N MET A 1 22.35 -16.03 37.01
CA MET A 1 20.98 -16.41 36.58
C MET A 1 21.11 -17.27 35.33
N LYS A 2 20.40 -18.38 35.26
CA LYS A 2 20.26 -19.15 34.01
C LYS A 2 18.99 -18.71 33.33
N ALA A 3 19.06 -18.41 32.06
CA ALA A 3 17.90 -18.09 31.23
C ALA A 3 17.93 -18.95 29.95
N THR A 4 16.77 -19.39 29.51
CA THR A 4 16.62 -20.09 28.24
C THR A 4 15.97 -19.10 27.27
N LEU A 5 16.70 -18.71 26.22
CA LEU A 5 16.21 -17.86 25.15
C LEU A 5 16.12 -18.69 23.88
N ASN A 6 14.95 -18.73 23.26
CA ASN A 6 14.72 -19.46 22.00
C ASN A 6 15.20 -20.93 22.03
N GLY A 7 15.07 -21.59 23.20
CA GLY A 7 15.51 -22.97 23.39
C GLY A 7 16.99 -23.15 23.80
N GLU A 8 17.79 -22.09 23.76
CA GLU A 8 19.21 -22.12 24.23
C GLU A 8 19.34 -21.64 25.66
N SER A 9 19.98 -22.43 26.49
CA SER A 9 20.28 -22.06 27.90
C SER A 9 21.54 -21.23 27.95
N LYS A 10 21.46 -20.02 28.53
CA LYS A 10 22.58 -19.11 28.74
C LYS A 10 22.69 -18.71 30.21
N ASP A 11 23.94 -18.70 30.73
CA ASP A 11 24.25 -18.11 32.04
C ASP A 11 24.41 -16.60 31.87
N ILE A 12 23.51 -15.84 32.51
CA ILE A 12 23.52 -14.38 32.49
C ILE A 12 24.08 -13.88 33.82
N THR A 13 25.24 -13.21 33.77
CA THR A 13 25.85 -12.55 34.91
C THR A 13 25.75 -11.05 34.74
N ARG A 14 25.17 -10.36 35.71
CA ARG A 14 25.03 -8.90 35.76
C ARG A 14 25.42 -8.37 37.14
N SER A 15 25.89 -7.15 37.19
CA SER A 15 26.26 -6.45 38.42
C SER A 15 25.06 -5.79 39.12
N THR A 16 23.93 -5.68 38.43
CA THR A 16 22.70 -5.09 38.96
C THR A 16 21.52 -6.04 38.74
N ASN A 17 20.46 -5.91 39.55
CA ASN A 17 19.22 -6.69 39.40
C ASN A 17 18.30 -6.16 38.30
N SER A 18 18.61 -4.99 37.74
CA SER A 18 17.85 -4.38 36.62
C SER A 18 18.77 -4.27 35.42
N PHE A 19 18.38 -4.87 34.29
CA PHE A 19 19.19 -4.93 33.06
C PHE A 19 18.33 -5.21 31.86
N ASP A 20 18.84 -4.83 30.68
CA ASP A 20 18.21 -5.12 29.41
C ASP A 20 18.72 -6.43 28.82
N LEU A 21 17.82 -7.24 28.28
CA LEU A 21 18.11 -8.50 27.62
C LEU A 21 17.20 -8.61 26.35
N ASP A 22 17.79 -8.59 25.18
CA ASP A 22 17.11 -8.69 23.88
C ASP A 22 15.92 -7.74 23.76
N GLY A 23 16.10 -6.48 24.21
CA GLY A 23 15.07 -5.44 24.16
C GLY A 23 14.04 -5.50 25.31
N LEU A 24 14.13 -6.47 26.21
CA LEU A 24 13.30 -6.56 27.41
C LEU A 24 14.04 -5.96 28.60
N HIS A 25 13.42 -4.99 29.29
CA HIS A 25 13.91 -4.49 30.54
C HIS A 25 13.48 -5.40 31.71
N LEU A 26 14.43 -6.11 32.32
CA LEU A 26 14.18 -7.08 33.39
C LEU A 26 14.64 -6.54 34.73
N THR A 27 13.78 -6.67 35.73
CA THR A 27 14.13 -6.40 37.13
C THR A 27 13.91 -7.67 37.95
N VAL A 28 15.00 -8.22 38.51
CA VAL A 28 14.96 -9.40 39.37
C VAL A 28 14.73 -8.96 40.79
N THR A 29 13.57 -9.27 41.35
CA THR A 29 13.16 -8.85 42.70
C THR A 29 13.39 -9.92 43.78
N GLY A 30 13.80 -11.13 43.37
CA GLY A 30 14.02 -12.24 44.30
C GLY A 30 14.84 -13.37 43.69
N THR A 31 15.15 -14.37 44.51
CA THR A 31 15.84 -15.60 44.09
C THR A 31 14.83 -16.73 43.91
N VAL A 32 15.03 -17.54 42.89
CA VAL A 32 14.27 -18.79 42.68
C VAL A 32 15.07 -19.94 43.30
N ALA A 33 14.45 -20.73 44.16
CA ALA A 33 15.10 -21.87 44.79
C ALA A 33 15.52 -22.93 43.78
N GLU A 34 16.62 -23.61 44.02
CA GLU A 34 17.07 -24.69 43.13
C GLU A 34 16.02 -25.81 43.08
N GLY A 35 15.65 -26.25 41.85
CA GLY A 35 14.62 -27.24 41.64
C GLY A 35 13.17 -26.67 41.49
N SER A 36 12.96 -25.38 41.67
CA SER A 36 11.67 -24.76 41.39
C SER A 36 11.40 -24.70 39.89
N ALA A 37 10.11 -24.65 39.53
CA ALA A 37 9.71 -24.41 38.14
C ALA A 37 10.27 -23.08 37.64
N PRO A 38 10.81 -23.01 36.42
CA PRO A 38 11.35 -21.78 35.87
C PRO A 38 10.23 -20.72 35.74
N VAL A 39 10.59 -19.47 36.02
CA VAL A 39 9.72 -18.34 35.70
C VAL A 39 9.79 -18.12 34.19
N THR A 40 8.69 -18.34 33.52
CA THR A 40 8.56 -18.09 32.08
C THR A 40 7.84 -16.76 31.85
N PHE A 41 8.35 -15.94 30.95
CA PHE A 41 7.66 -14.78 30.43
C PHE A 41 7.69 -14.85 28.91
N SER A 42 6.59 -14.50 28.33
CA SER A 42 6.49 -14.26 26.90
C SER A 42 6.32 -12.76 26.68
N SER A 43 7.12 -12.18 25.79
CA SER A 43 6.82 -10.87 25.28
C SER A 43 5.75 -11.05 24.20
N SER A 44 4.55 -10.60 24.47
CA SER A 44 3.60 -10.35 23.40
C SER A 44 3.84 -8.92 22.94
N GLY A 45 4.31 -8.72 21.71
CA GLY A 45 4.23 -7.41 21.08
C GLY A 45 2.81 -6.86 21.16
N ASP A 46 2.64 -5.56 21.09
CA ASP A 46 1.30 -4.95 21.07
C ASP A 46 0.59 -5.37 19.78
N VAL A 47 -0.17 -6.47 19.89
CA VAL A 47 -0.93 -7.04 18.76
C VAL A 47 -1.96 -6.04 18.25
N ASP A 48 -2.50 -5.18 19.11
CA ASP A 48 -3.49 -4.18 18.73
C ASP A 48 -2.85 -3.05 17.91
N ASP A 49 -1.60 -2.67 18.21
CA ASP A 49 -0.82 -1.75 17.37
C ASP A 49 -0.53 -2.36 15.98
N LEU A 50 -0.15 -3.64 15.93
CA LEU A 50 0.07 -4.33 14.65
C LEU A 50 -1.21 -4.45 13.81
N VAL A 51 -2.35 -4.78 14.44
CA VAL A 51 -3.66 -4.80 13.77
C VAL A 51 -3.98 -3.41 13.19
N THR A 52 -3.69 -2.36 13.94
CA THR A 52 -3.91 -0.98 13.49
C THR A 52 -3.04 -0.66 12.28
N LYS A 53 -1.73 -0.90 12.36
CA LYS A 53 -0.79 -0.62 11.26
C LYS A 53 -1.11 -1.40 9.98
N ILE A 54 -1.52 -2.66 10.11
CA ILE A 54 -1.93 -3.47 8.94
C ILE A 54 -3.25 -2.95 8.38
N SER A 55 -4.19 -2.51 9.23
CA SER A 55 -5.44 -1.90 8.77
C SER A 55 -5.17 -0.59 8.04
N ASP A 56 -4.31 0.28 8.57
CA ASP A 56 -3.91 1.54 7.94
C ASP A 56 -3.26 1.30 6.56
N PHE A 57 -2.41 0.27 6.45
CA PHE A 57 -1.84 -0.13 5.16
C PHE A 57 -2.93 -0.53 4.15
N VAL A 58 -3.95 -1.30 4.58
CA VAL A 58 -5.08 -1.68 3.71
C VAL A 58 -5.90 -0.46 3.33
N ASP A 59 -6.11 0.47 4.24
CA ASP A 59 -6.85 1.72 3.97
C ASP A 59 -6.11 2.59 2.93
N GLU A 60 -4.79 2.72 3.02
CA GLU A 60 -3.99 3.45 2.01
C GLU A 60 -4.00 2.74 0.65
N TYR A 61 -3.90 1.41 0.64
CA TYR A 61 -4.08 0.62 -0.59
C TYR A 61 -5.46 0.89 -1.21
N ASN A 62 -6.52 0.85 -0.42
CA ASN A 62 -7.89 1.07 -0.89
C ASN A 62 -8.09 2.48 -1.47
N LYS A 63 -7.53 3.51 -0.83
CA LYS A 63 -7.56 4.90 -1.35
C LYS A 63 -6.91 5.00 -2.73
N LEU A 64 -5.78 4.32 -2.94
CA LEU A 64 -5.11 4.30 -4.23
C LEU A 64 -5.97 3.60 -5.29
N ILE A 65 -6.52 2.43 -4.97
CA ILE A 65 -7.40 1.66 -5.86
C ILE A 65 -8.66 2.46 -6.22
N GLU A 66 -9.29 3.09 -5.23
CA GLU A 66 -10.47 3.92 -5.42
C GLU A 66 -10.18 5.10 -6.35
N LYS A 67 -9.09 5.82 -6.09
CA LYS A 67 -8.68 6.96 -6.91
C LYS A 67 -8.43 6.57 -8.37
N ALA A 68 -7.73 5.47 -8.61
CA ALA A 68 -7.45 5.00 -9.95
C ALA A 68 -8.72 4.51 -10.66
N ASN A 69 -9.60 3.77 -9.96
CA ASN A 69 -10.90 3.36 -10.49
C ASN A 69 -11.79 4.57 -10.82
N GLN A 70 -11.78 5.61 -9.97
CA GLN A 70 -12.52 6.84 -10.24
C GLN A 70 -12.12 7.42 -11.59
N TYR A 71 -10.83 7.61 -11.84
CA TYR A 71 -10.35 8.16 -13.11
C TYR A 71 -10.66 7.27 -14.31
N THR A 72 -10.53 5.95 -14.17
CA THR A 72 -10.77 5.03 -15.29
C THR A 72 -12.25 4.81 -15.59
N SER A 73 -13.13 5.09 -14.64
CA SER A 73 -14.59 4.95 -14.81
C SER A 73 -15.32 6.28 -15.05
N GLU A 74 -14.63 7.42 -14.80
CA GLU A 74 -15.23 8.73 -14.96
C GLU A 74 -15.60 8.98 -16.41
N MET A 75 -16.88 9.35 -16.66
CA MET A 75 -17.34 9.69 -18.00
C MET A 75 -17.01 11.13 -18.35
N PRO A 76 -16.70 11.43 -19.64
CA PRO A 76 -16.50 12.80 -20.10
C PRO A 76 -17.70 13.68 -19.79
N TYR A 77 -17.45 14.92 -19.34
CA TYR A 77 -18.53 15.87 -19.03
C TYR A 77 -19.30 16.26 -20.28
N GLY A 78 -20.63 16.16 -20.22
CA GLY A 78 -21.50 16.48 -21.34
C GLY A 78 -21.43 15.48 -22.49
N LEU A 79 -21.02 14.24 -22.23
CA LEU A 79 -21.07 13.15 -23.18
C LEU A 79 -22.54 12.96 -23.62
N ASP A 80 -22.79 13.05 -24.90
CA ASP A 80 -24.05 12.65 -25.48
C ASP A 80 -24.11 11.12 -25.52
N ALA A 81 -25.06 10.54 -24.78
CA ALA A 81 -25.23 9.10 -24.68
C ALA A 81 -25.55 8.41 -25.99
N GLU A 82 -26.12 9.13 -26.95
CA GLU A 82 -26.48 8.60 -28.28
C GLU A 82 -25.31 8.65 -29.25
N SER A 83 -24.56 9.77 -29.28
CA SER A 83 -23.43 9.93 -30.20
C SER A 83 -22.09 9.44 -29.65
N GLY A 84 -21.96 9.27 -28.34
CA GLY A 84 -20.72 8.89 -27.70
C GLY A 84 -19.60 9.95 -27.82
N THR A 85 -19.94 11.16 -28.26
CA THR A 85 -18.99 12.24 -28.47
C THR A 85 -19.17 13.36 -27.46
N ASN A 86 -18.09 13.84 -26.85
CA ASN A 86 -18.07 15.07 -26.06
C ASN A 86 -17.62 16.22 -26.95
N THR A 87 -18.59 16.90 -27.57
CA THR A 87 -18.31 18.07 -28.42
C THR A 87 -18.31 19.38 -27.64
N LYS A 88 -18.74 19.37 -26.38
CA LYS A 88 -19.06 20.58 -25.63
C LYS A 88 -17.88 21.20 -24.91
N TYR A 89 -16.97 20.40 -24.40
CA TYR A 89 -15.82 20.85 -23.61
C TYR A 89 -14.52 20.25 -24.16
N GLY A 90 -13.82 21.02 -24.98
CA GLY A 90 -12.48 20.73 -25.45
C GLY A 90 -11.45 21.73 -24.89
N PRO A 91 -10.19 21.62 -25.24
CA PRO A 91 -9.17 22.60 -24.88
C PRO A 91 -9.56 23.98 -25.39
N LEU A 92 -9.44 25.01 -24.53
CA LEU A 92 -9.68 26.40 -24.91
C LEU A 92 -8.53 26.91 -25.79
N THR A 93 -8.89 27.59 -26.89
CA THR A 93 -7.92 28.36 -27.67
C THR A 93 -7.55 29.65 -26.95
N GLU A 94 -6.40 30.24 -27.27
CA GLU A 94 -5.96 31.49 -26.69
C GLU A 94 -6.94 32.66 -26.96
N ALA A 95 -7.65 32.64 -28.07
CA ALA A 95 -8.70 33.60 -28.37
C ALA A 95 -9.89 33.48 -27.41
N GLN A 96 -10.34 32.26 -27.15
CA GLN A 96 -11.43 31.98 -26.20
C GLN A 96 -11.04 32.36 -24.77
N LYS A 97 -9.81 32.05 -24.32
CA LYS A 97 -9.32 32.42 -23.00
C LYS A 97 -9.34 33.94 -22.76
N LYS A 98 -9.06 34.75 -23.80
CA LYS A 98 -9.08 36.22 -23.70
C LYS A 98 -10.48 36.82 -23.49
N GLU A 99 -11.52 36.07 -23.83
CA GLU A 99 -12.92 36.49 -23.69
C GLU A 99 -13.56 35.96 -22.39
N MET A 100 -12.80 35.19 -21.58
CA MET A 100 -13.27 34.56 -20.35
C MET A 100 -12.49 35.10 -19.15
N THR A 101 -13.12 35.05 -17.99
CA THR A 101 -12.46 35.28 -16.71
C THR A 101 -11.64 34.05 -16.29
N ASP A 102 -10.67 34.25 -15.41
CA ASP A 102 -9.84 33.15 -14.88
C ASP A 102 -10.70 32.04 -14.25
N ASP A 103 -11.76 32.40 -13.51
CA ASP A 103 -12.71 31.46 -12.87
C ASP A 103 -13.51 30.65 -13.93
N GLU A 104 -13.88 31.24 -15.04
CA GLU A 104 -14.56 30.56 -16.15
C GLU A 104 -13.59 29.62 -16.89
N ILE A 105 -12.35 30.03 -17.08
CA ILE A 105 -11.29 29.20 -17.69
C ILE A 105 -11.03 27.97 -16.80
N GLU A 106 -10.91 28.16 -15.48
CA GLU A 106 -10.69 27.07 -14.53
C GLU A 106 -11.84 26.05 -14.58
N LYS A 107 -13.08 26.51 -14.43
CA LYS A 107 -14.28 25.66 -14.50
C LYS A 107 -14.43 24.94 -15.84
N TRP A 108 -14.10 25.60 -16.94
CA TRP A 108 -14.11 24.98 -18.26
C TRP A 108 -13.04 23.89 -18.35
N THR A 109 -11.84 24.19 -17.88
CA THR A 109 -10.71 23.25 -17.91
C THR A 109 -10.96 22.01 -17.05
N GLU A 110 -11.58 22.16 -15.89
CA GLU A 110 -11.99 21.03 -15.05
C GLU A 110 -12.99 20.12 -15.78
N LYS A 111 -13.99 20.70 -16.43
CA LYS A 111 -14.97 19.95 -17.24
C LYS A 111 -14.33 19.27 -18.47
N ALA A 112 -13.37 19.95 -19.09
CA ALA A 112 -12.64 19.39 -20.25
C ALA A 112 -11.70 18.24 -19.85
N LYS A 113 -11.18 18.26 -18.60
CA LYS A 113 -10.35 17.18 -18.05
C LYS A 113 -11.14 15.95 -17.63
N GLN A 114 -12.43 16.12 -17.31
CA GLN A 114 -13.26 15.02 -16.83
C GLN A 114 -13.38 13.91 -17.88
N GLY A 115 -13.12 12.67 -17.46
CA GLY A 115 -13.20 11.48 -18.31
C GLY A 115 -12.06 11.28 -19.30
N LEU A 116 -11.03 12.14 -19.32
CA LEU A 116 -9.87 11.95 -20.21
C LEU A 116 -9.14 10.63 -20.00
N LEU A 117 -9.19 10.09 -18.78
CA LEU A 117 -8.56 8.82 -18.40
C LEU A 117 -9.56 7.65 -18.38
N GLN A 118 -10.77 7.87 -18.92
CA GLN A 118 -11.76 6.79 -19.02
C GLN A 118 -11.18 5.62 -19.83
N ASN A 119 -11.22 4.43 -19.22
CA ASN A 119 -10.68 3.20 -19.80
C ASN A 119 -9.17 3.27 -20.15
N ASP A 120 -8.40 4.17 -19.52
CA ASP A 120 -6.97 4.26 -19.79
C ASP A 120 -6.25 2.93 -19.54
N ASN A 121 -5.52 2.45 -20.54
CA ASN A 121 -4.88 1.13 -20.52
C ASN A 121 -3.75 1.07 -19.51
N THR A 122 -3.01 2.17 -19.30
CA THR A 122 -1.88 2.22 -18.36
C THR A 122 -2.40 2.10 -16.94
N LEU A 123 -3.43 2.88 -16.58
CA LEU A 123 -4.06 2.83 -15.25
C LEU A 123 -4.73 1.46 -15.01
N ASN A 124 -5.42 0.91 -15.99
CA ASN A 124 -6.02 -0.43 -15.90
C ASN A 124 -4.96 -1.53 -15.68
N SER A 125 -3.80 -1.42 -16.35
CA SER A 125 -2.68 -2.34 -16.14
C SER A 125 -2.11 -2.22 -14.71
N ILE A 126 -1.95 -0.99 -14.22
CA ILE A 126 -1.50 -0.74 -12.83
C ILE A 126 -2.49 -1.33 -11.83
N LEU A 127 -3.78 -1.11 -12.00
CA LEU A 127 -4.83 -1.69 -11.14
C LEU A 127 -4.76 -3.23 -11.15
N SER A 128 -4.52 -3.85 -12.30
CA SER A 128 -4.36 -5.29 -12.42
C SER A 128 -3.10 -5.79 -11.70
N ASP A 129 -1.97 -5.12 -11.91
CA ASP A 129 -0.69 -5.45 -11.25
C ASP A 129 -0.79 -5.30 -9.72
N MET A 130 -1.44 -4.23 -9.23
CA MET A 130 -1.69 -3.99 -7.80
C MET A 130 -2.55 -5.11 -7.17
N ARG A 131 -3.62 -5.53 -7.87
CA ARG A 131 -4.43 -6.67 -7.43
C ARG A 131 -3.61 -7.96 -7.39
N GLY A 132 -2.79 -8.20 -8.41
CA GLY A 132 -1.88 -9.35 -8.47
C GLY A 132 -0.88 -9.36 -7.32
N ALA A 133 -0.41 -8.19 -6.86
CA ALA A 133 0.54 -8.08 -5.76
C ALA A 133 -0.05 -8.49 -4.40
N VAL A 134 -1.36 -8.29 -4.20
CA VAL A 134 -2.05 -8.60 -2.92
C VAL A 134 -2.77 -9.95 -2.95
N LEU A 135 -3.00 -10.53 -4.13
CA LEU A 135 -3.62 -11.83 -4.27
C LEU A 135 -2.57 -12.95 -4.30
N GLY A 136 -2.99 -14.11 -3.85
CA GLY A 136 -2.16 -15.31 -3.89
C GLY A 136 -1.33 -15.54 -2.63
N LYS A 137 -0.69 -16.68 -2.62
CA LYS A 137 0.16 -17.13 -1.53
C LYS A 137 1.54 -16.50 -1.62
N ILE A 138 2.09 -16.13 -0.46
CA ILE A 138 3.49 -15.74 -0.33
C ILE A 138 4.26 -17.00 0.08
N GLU A 139 5.08 -17.50 -0.83
CA GLU A 139 5.73 -18.81 -0.65
C GLU A 139 6.65 -18.84 0.56
N SER A 140 7.42 -17.79 0.79
CA SER A 140 8.34 -17.69 1.93
C SER A 140 7.63 -17.66 3.30
N ALA A 141 6.40 -17.13 3.36
CA ALA A 141 5.58 -17.11 4.55
C ALA A 141 4.66 -18.35 4.64
N GLY A 142 4.38 -19.00 3.51
CA GLY A 142 3.43 -20.09 3.40
C GLY A 142 1.98 -19.68 3.68
N LEU A 143 1.67 -18.37 3.57
CA LEU A 143 0.37 -17.74 3.84
C LEU A 143 -0.05 -16.83 2.70
N SER A 144 -1.34 -16.58 2.61
CA SER A 144 -1.96 -15.51 1.83
C SER A 144 -2.59 -14.46 2.75
N LEU A 145 -2.93 -13.29 2.22
CA LEU A 145 -3.67 -12.27 2.98
C LEU A 145 -5.02 -12.80 3.49
N SER A 146 -5.68 -13.67 2.72
CA SER A 146 -6.97 -14.27 3.12
C SER A 146 -6.85 -15.20 4.32
N ASP A 147 -5.70 -15.82 4.53
CA ASP A 147 -5.46 -16.70 5.68
C ASP A 147 -5.44 -15.92 6.99
N ILE A 148 -5.02 -14.65 6.93
CA ILE A 148 -4.99 -13.74 8.08
C ILE A 148 -6.19 -12.79 8.18
N GLY A 149 -7.23 -12.99 7.36
CA GLY A 149 -8.47 -12.20 7.41
C GLY A 149 -8.49 -10.94 6.56
N ILE A 150 -7.59 -10.80 5.58
CA ILE A 150 -7.60 -9.71 4.61
C ILE A 150 -7.98 -10.29 3.24
N SER A 151 -9.13 -9.89 2.72
CA SER A 151 -9.66 -10.41 1.45
C SER A 151 -10.21 -9.29 0.58
N THR A 152 -10.40 -9.56 -0.71
CA THR A 152 -11.12 -8.61 -1.57
C THR A 152 -12.55 -8.44 -1.10
N THR A 153 -13.07 -7.22 -1.22
CA THR A 153 -14.48 -6.95 -0.93
C THR A 153 -15.38 -7.78 -1.85
N ALA A 154 -16.56 -8.16 -1.34
CA ALA A 154 -17.55 -8.90 -2.13
C ALA A 154 -18.19 -8.04 -3.25
N ASP A 155 -18.05 -6.72 -3.15
CA ASP A 155 -18.56 -5.78 -4.15
C ASP A 155 -17.63 -5.75 -5.36
N VAL A 156 -18.13 -6.27 -6.49
CA VAL A 156 -17.41 -6.27 -7.77
C VAL A 156 -17.10 -4.85 -8.26
N LEU A 157 -17.95 -3.87 -7.88
CA LEU A 157 -17.79 -2.47 -8.26
C LEU A 157 -16.68 -1.77 -7.45
N SER A 158 -16.28 -2.34 -6.32
CA SER A 158 -15.17 -1.80 -5.50
C SER A 158 -13.79 -1.92 -6.17
N GLY A 159 -13.74 -2.56 -7.34
CA GLY A 159 -12.56 -2.52 -8.22
C GLY A 159 -11.30 -3.14 -7.64
N GLY A 160 -11.40 -4.03 -6.67
CA GLY A 160 -10.26 -4.74 -6.07
C GLY A 160 -9.79 -4.15 -4.74
N GLN A 161 -10.64 -3.40 -4.06
CA GLN A 161 -10.42 -3.00 -2.67
C GLN A 161 -10.38 -4.22 -1.72
N LEU A 162 -9.71 -4.06 -0.61
CA LEU A 162 -9.53 -5.07 0.42
C LEU A 162 -10.40 -4.76 1.65
N ALA A 163 -10.87 -5.81 2.31
CA ALA A 163 -11.54 -5.75 3.60
C ALA A 163 -10.71 -6.47 4.66
N VAL A 164 -10.71 -5.96 5.89
CA VAL A 164 -9.99 -6.53 7.03
C VAL A 164 -10.98 -7.07 8.05
N ASP A 165 -10.91 -8.36 8.31
CA ASP A 165 -11.48 -8.98 9.52
C ASP A 165 -10.47 -8.84 10.67
N LYS A 166 -10.65 -7.80 11.48
CA LYS A 166 -9.75 -7.48 12.60
C LYS A 166 -9.67 -8.60 13.63
N THR A 167 -10.75 -9.37 13.81
CA THR A 167 -10.77 -10.49 14.75
C THR A 167 -9.89 -11.63 14.25
N LYS A 168 -10.02 -11.98 12.99
CA LYS A 168 -9.19 -13.03 12.35
C LYS A 168 -7.73 -12.58 12.27
N LEU A 169 -7.46 -11.32 11.92
CA LEU A 169 -6.12 -10.75 11.88
C LEU A 169 -5.45 -10.77 13.25
N LYS A 170 -6.18 -10.37 14.31
CA LYS A 170 -5.67 -10.42 15.69
C LYS A 170 -5.35 -11.86 16.11
N SER A 171 -6.22 -12.81 15.78
CA SER A 171 -6.00 -14.23 16.08
C SER A 171 -4.77 -14.79 15.35
N ALA A 172 -4.57 -14.42 14.09
CA ALA A 172 -3.39 -14.83 13.32
C ALA A 172 -2.09 -14.27 13.91
N LEU A 173 -2.07 -12.98 14.28
CA LEU A 173 -0.94 -12.33 14.93
C LEU A 173 -0.62 -12.91 16.31
N GLN A 174 -1.63 -13.34 17.07
CA GLN A 174 -1.42 -14.00 18.36
C GLN A 174 -0.88 -15.43 18.21
N SER A 175 -1.28 -16.12 17.13
CA SER A 175 -0.88 -17.51 16.89
C SER A 175 0.53 -17.62 16.33
N ASP A 176 0.89 -16.79 15.35
CA ASP A 176 2.18 -16.84 14.65
C ASP A 176 2.56 -15.47 14.11
N PRO A 177 3.05 -14.56 14.97
CA PRO A 177 3.40 -13.19 14.59
C PRO A 177 4.52 -13.13 13.55
N ASP A 178 5.46 -14.09 13.61
CA ASP A 178 6.62 -14.10 12.71
C ASP A 178 6.19 -14.44 11.27
N ARG A 179 5.29 -15.40 11.09
CA ARG A 179 4.75 -15.72 9.76
C ARG A 179 3.88 -14.60 9.19
N VAL A 180 3.08 -13.95 10.05
CA VAL A 180 2.30 -12.77 9.61
C VAL A 180 3.25 -11.63 9.23
N SER A 181 4.31 -11.38 9.99
CA SER A 181 5.33 -10.40 9.63
C SER A 181 6.00 -10.75 8.30
N ALA A 182 6.43 -12.01 8.12
CA ALA A 182 7.05 -12.50 6.90
C ALA A 182 6.18 -12.32 5.66
N LEU A 183 4.84 -12.45 5.79
CA LEU A 183 3.87 -12.21 4.71
C LEU A 183 4.01 -10.79 4.11
N PHE A 184 4.36 -9.81 4.93
CA PHE A 184 4.52 -8.43 4.48
C PHE A 184 5.97 -8.06 4.15
N THR A 185 6.95 -8.53 4.95
CA THR A 185 8.33 -8.00 4.96
C THR A 185 9.34 -8.80 4.15
N ASN A 186 9.05 -10.04 3.82
CA ASN A 186 9.95 -10.87 3.02
C ASN A 186 10.16 -10.30 1.61
N THR A 187 11.21 -10.75 0.94
CA THR A 187 11.58 -10.31 -0.41
C THR A 187 10.53 -10.64 -1.49
N ASP A 188 9.70 -11.65 -1.26
CA ASP A 188 8.53 -12.01 -2.07
C ASP A 188 7.20 -11.58 -1.40
N GLY A 189 7.28 -10.85 -0.27
CA GLY A 189 6.14 -10.40 0.52
C GLY A 189 5.30 -9.33 -0.18
N VAL A 190 4.13 -9.06 0.39
CA VAL A 190 3.16 -8.10 -0.17
C VAL A 190 3.77 -6.73 -0.38
N SER A 191 4.53 -6.21 0.60
CA SER A 191 5.17 -4.89 0.48
C SER A 191 6.19 -4.84 -0.65
N ALA A 192 6.98 -5.90 -0.83
CA ALA A 192 7.96 -5.99 -1.91
C ALA A 192 7.28 -6.05 -3.28
N LYS A 193 6.19 -6.82 -3.42
CA LYS A 193 5.41 -6.91 -4.66
C LYS A 193 4.77 -5.56 -5.03
N ILE A 194 4.15 -4.87 -4.06
CA ILE A 194 3.58 -3.54 -4.28
C ILE A 194 4.67 -2.54 -4.68
N LYS A 195 5.82 -2.56 -3.99
CA LYS A 195 6.96 -1.72 -4.35
C LYS A 195 7.41 -1.95 -5.79
N GLN A 196 7.50 -3.20 -6.24
CA GLN A 196 7.85 -3.53 -7.63
C GLN A 196 6.84 -2.95 -8.63
N VAL A 197 5.53 -3.03 -8.34
CA VAL A 197 4.50 -2.40 -9.17
C VAL A 197 4.68 -0.90 -9.24
N ILE A 198 4.93 -0.25 -8.11
CA ILE A 198 5.17 1.19 -8.04
C ILE A 198 6.43 1.56 -8.84
N GLU A 199 7.54 0.89 -8.63
CA GLU A 199 8.81 1.15 -9.33
C GLU A 199 8.71 0.93 -10.84
N LYS A 200 7.99 -0.11 -11.28
CA LYS A 200 7.71 -0.38 -12.71
C LYS A 200 6.97 0.80 -13.36
N ASN A 201 6.06 1.45 -12.65
CA ASN A 201 5.16 2.46 -13.21
C ASN A 201 5.62 3.90 -13.00
N ILE A 202 6.21 4.22 -11.85
CA ILE A 202 6.78 5.54 -11.55
C ILE A 202 8.26 5.60 -11.95
N GLY A 203 8.95 4.46 -11.90
CA GLY A 203 10.38 4.33 -12.14
C GLY A 203 11.19 4.28 -10.85
N ALA A 204 12.41 3.77 -10.98
CA ALA A 204 13.44 3.78 -9.95
C ALA A 204 14.55 4.76 -10.38
N PHE A 205 15.51 4.99 -9.49
CA PHE A 205 16.62 5.92 -9.73
C PHE A 205 17.29 5.65 -11.10
N GLY A 206 17.18 6.60 -12.03
CA GLY A 206 17.78 6.51 -13.37
C GLY A 206 16.88 5.95 -14.49
N ASN A 207 15.70 5.41 -14.17
CA ASN A 207 14.75 4.88 -15.15
C ASN A 207 13.36 5.49 -14.95
N SER A 208 12.74 5.94 -16.05
CA SER A 208 11.35 6.40 -16.03
C SER A 208 10.41 5.19 -16.13
N GLY A 209 9.41 5.12 -15.24
CA GLY A 209 8.36 4.12 -15.32
C GLY A 209 7.31 4.44 -16.39
N ALA A 210 6.34 3.56 -16.57
CA ALA A 210 5.32 3.68 -17.61
C ALA A 210 4.54 4.99 -17.53
N LEU A 211 4.09 5.39 -16.35
CA LEU A 211 3.37 6.68 -16.14
C LEU A 211 4.24 7.88 -16.48
N ILE A 212 5.49 7.88 -16.01
CA ILE A 212 6.42 8.98 -16.25
C ILE A 212 6.78 9.08 -17.74
N SER A 213 6.88 7.94 -18.43
CA SER A 213 7.15 7.91 -19.87
C SER A 213 6.02 8.51 -20.69
N VAL A 214 4.77 8.38 -20.22
CA VAL A 214 3.58 8.92 -20.90
C VAL A 214 3.35 10.38 -20.51
N ALA A 215 3.32 10.68 -19.23
CA ALA A 215 2.85 11.97 -18.70
C ALA A 215 3.99 12.97 -18.37
N GLY A 216 5.24 12.51 -18.30
CA GLY A 216 6.36 13.32 -17.82
C GLY A 216 6.44 13.37 -16.30
N LYS A 217 7.43 14.11 -15.80
CA LYS A 217 7.60 14.41 -14.37
C LYS A 217 7.27 15.88 -14.12
N ASP A 218 6.49 16.12 -13.11
CA ASP A 218 6.36 17.46 -12.53
C ASP A 218 7.72 17.88 -11.94
N ASN A 219 8.20 19.11 -12.22
CA ASN A 219 9.49 19.66 -11.76
C ASN A 219 10.76 19.11 -12.42
N MET A 220 10.72 18.69 -13.66
CA MET A 220 11.95 18.34 -14.39
C MET A 220 12.78 19.59 -14.72
N THR A 221 14.03 19.60 -14.27
CA THR A 221 15.07 20.60 -14.68
C THR A 221 15.70 20.26 -16.02
N GLY A 222 14.94 19.73 -16.97
CA GLY A 222 15.42 19.31 -18.30
C GLY A 222 14.28 19.24 -19.30
N ALA A 223 14.59 18.92 -20.56
CA ALA A 223 13.57 18.68 -21.58
C ALA A 223 12.68 17.51 -21.13
N ASP A 224 11.38 17.73 -21.16
CA ASP A 224 10.41 16.66 -20.92
C ASP A 224 10.29 15.79 -22.19
N ASP A 225 10.86 14.60 -22.12
CA ASP A 225 10.86 13.61 -23.22
C ASP A 225 9.63 12.68 -23.18
N SER A 226 8.61 13.00 -22.40
CA SER A 226 7.39 12.19 -22.33
C SER A 226 6.65 12.13 -23.67
N GLN A 227 5.81 11.11 -23.85
CA GLN A 227 5.01 10.99 -25.06
C GLN A 227 4.06 12.18 -25.25
N LEU A 228 3.54 12.70 -24.13
CA LEU A 228 2.63 13.84 -24.15
C LEU A 228 3.34 15.12 -24.62
N SER A 229 4.56 15.39 -24.12
CA SER A 229 5.33 16.58 -24.52
C SER A 229 5.81 16.54 -25.97
N ARG A 230 5.93 15.35 -26.57
CA ARG A 230 6.29 15.19 -28.00
C ARG A 230 5.10 15.40 -28.94
N GLN A 231 3.88 15.45 -28.42
CA GLN A 231 2.64 15.63 -29.20
C GLN A 231 2.14 17.09 -29.21
N ILE A 232 2.73 17.93 -28.38
CA ILE A 232 2.45 19.38 -28.26
C ILE A 232 3.51 20.17 -29.02
#